data_24dc3f722b923797d3abd8b6f228b8a9
#
_entry.id   24dc3f722b923797d3abd8b6f228b8a9
#
_cell.length_a   1.000
_cell.length_b   1.000
_cell.length_c   1.000
_cell.angle_alpha   90.00
_cell.angle_beta   90.00
_cell.angle_gamma   90.00
#
_symmetry.space_group_name_H-M   'P 1'
#
loop_
_entity.id
_entity.type
_entity.pdbx_description
1 polymer ?
#
loop_
_entity_poly.entity_id
_entity_poly.type
_entity_poly.pdbx_seq_one_letter_code
_entity_poly.pdbx_strand_id
1 'polypeptide(L)'
;MPTQEVHTPEWVRDAVFYQIFPDRFAKSVTLHKPGNLEKWDSPPTSHGFKGGDLIGVVEHLDYLVDLGINAIYFNPVFQSTANHRYHTYDYYNVDPLLGGNAALRTLLDEAHKRGIKVILDGVFNHASRGFFQFNDIMENGPYSPYLDWFRIKGWPLNAYDTQRPPNYDAWWNLHALPKFNISTNDVREFLLGVAVHWIEFGIDGWRLDVPAEINDDAFWQEFRRRVKDANPDAYIVGEIWDDATRWLKGDQFDAVMNYLFTKLCIEFFIDKIADPGLLEGSSLWPVTTVPGGVFAREVEALLQLYPPEVTAVQLNLLDSHDTARYLTLAGGDKSALSLSTLFQMVYPGAPCVYYGDEVGVQGGKDPLSRASFPWNEQKWDGELHDFFKRVIALRRERPALRTGQYTTLYGNDNVYALARHLEDDKLVVAFNKGQLLEELNVPVGELFQDGTVLKDVWKGHEYTISNGTFKATLLPRSALVLGT
;
A
#
# COMPACT_ATOMS: atom_id res chain seq x y z
N MET A 1 -3.88 -6.89 -33.27
CA MET A 1 -4.75 -7.66 -32.36
C MET A 1 -5.67 -6.66 -31.72
N PRO A 2 -6.97 -6.92 -31.49
CA PRO A 2 -7.79 -5.98 -30.74
C PRO A 2 -7.12 -5.82 -29.36
N THR A 3 -6.93 -4.59 -28.92
CA THR A 3 -6.49 -4.28 -27.57
C THR A 3 -7.51 -4.88 -26.62
N GLN A 4 -7.08 -5.82 -25.78
CA GLN A 4 -7.94 -6.39 -24.75
C GLN A 4 -8.41 -5.23 -23.87
N GLU A 5 -9.70 -5.08 -23.70
CA GLU A 5 -10.27 -4.05 -22.84
C GLU A 5 -9.82 -4.34 -21.40
N VAL A 6 -9.13 -3.38 -20.78
CA VAL A 6 -8.60 -3.54 -19.42
C VAL A 6 -9.75 -3.30 -18.44
N HIS A 7 -10.13 -4.34 -17.72
CA HIS A 7 -11.19 -4.29 -16.70
C HIS A 7 -10.58 -4.27 -15.30
N THR A 8 -10.87 -3.20 -14.54
CA THR A 8 -10.46 -3.04 -13.15
C THR A 8 -11.68 -2.79 -12.25
N PRO A 9 -11.68 -3.19 -10.97
CA PRO A 9 -12.83 -2.99 -10.09
C PRO A 9 -13.10 -1.50 -9.85
N GLU A 10 -14.32 -1.05 -10.14
CA GLU A 10 -14.68 0.37 -10.03
C GLU A 10 -14.60 0.91 -8.60
N TRP A 11 -14.96 0.09 -7.60
CA TRP A 11 -14.92 0.50 -6.19
C TRP A 11 -13.54 0.98 -5.72
N VAL A 12 -12.45 0.51 -6.37
CA VAL A 12 -11.08 0.89 -6.01
C VAL A 12 -10.79 2.35 -6.32
N ARG A 13 -11.45 2.94 -7.32
CA ARG A 13 -11.34 4.38 -7.64
C ARG A 13 -11.83 5.26 -6.50
N ASP A 14 -12.82 4.77 -5.75
CA ASP A 14 -13.41 5.45 -4.59
C ASP A 14 -12.72 5.07 -3.27
N ALA A 15 -11.80 4.11 -3.30
CA ALA A 15 -11.16 3.59 -2.10
C ALA A 15 -10.12 4.56 -1.53
N VAL A 16 -10.07 4.61 -0.21
CA VAL A 16 -8.95 5.06 0.60
C VAL A 16 -8.56 3.89 1.48
N PHE A 17 -7.44 3.27 1.14
CA PHE A 17 -6.93 2.11 1.85
C PHE A 17 -6.21 2.50 3.14
N TYR A 18 -6.27 1.57 4.10
CA TYR A 18 -5.47 1.62 5.31
C TYR A 18 -4.76 0.29 5.48
N GLN A 19 -3.42 0.31 5.48
CA GLN A 19 -2.62 -0.89 5.65
C GLN A 19 -2.46 -1.22 7.12
N ILE A 20 -2.81 -2.44 7.50
CA ILE A 20 -2.73 -2.95 8.87
C ILE A 20 -1.71 -4.09 8.96
N PHE A 21 -0.74 -3.93 9.88
CA PHE A 21 0.11 -5.03 10.35
C PHE A 21 -0.57 -5.69 11.55
N PRO A 22 -1.14 -6.90 11.44
CA PRO A 22 -2.09 -7.44 12.41
C PRO A 22 -1.56 -7.51 13.85
N ASP A 23 -0.31 -7.94 14.03
CA ASP A 23 0.33 -8.05 15.36
C ASP A 23 0.52 -6.70 16.06
N ARG A 24 0.42 -5.58 15.35
CA ARG A 24 0.86 -4.25 15.80
C ARG A 24 -0.22 -3.19 15.86
N PHE A 25 -1.40 -3.45 15.30
CA PHE A 25 -2.45 -2.43 15.22
C PHE A 25 -3.30 -2.37 16.48
N ALA A 26 -4.00 -3.44 16.84
CA ALA A 26 -4.86 -3.46 18.01
C ALA A 26 -4.94 -4.87 18.64
N LYS A 27 -5.03 -4.92 19.96
CA LYS A 27 -5.11 -6.15 20.72
C LYS A 27 -6.41 -6.21 21.51
N SER A 28 -7.26 -7.21 21.21
CA SER A 28 -8.47 -7.48 21.98
C SER A 28 -8.15 -8.03 23.38
N VAL A 29 -9.12 -7.89 24.28
CA VAL A 29 -9.05 -8.50 25.61
C VAL A 29 -9.74 -9.87 25.64
N THR A 30 -10.42 -10.27 24.57
CA THR A 30 -11.25 -11.48 24.52
C THR A 30 -10.49 -12.71 24.06
N LEU A 31 -9.43 -12.54 23.23
CA LEU A 31 -8.62 -13.65 22.76
C LEU A 31 -7.53 -14.01 23.77
N HIS A 32 -7.37 -15.33 24.00
CA HIS A 32 -6.25 -15.81 24.82
C HIS A 32 -4.92 -15.46 24.17
N LYS A 33 -3.98 -14.95 24.98
CA LYS A 33 -2.65 -14.53 24.52
C LYS A 33 -1.56 -15.30 25.27
N PRO A 34 -0.44 -15.66 24.58
CA PRO A 34 0.72 -16.25 25.26
C PRO A 34 1.33 -15.26 26.25
N GLY A 35 1.93 -15.80 27.35
CA GLY A 35 2.49 -14.99 28.42
C GLY A 35 3.82 -14.29 28.12
N ASN A 36 4.43 -14.57 26.96
CA ASN A 36 5.74 -14.03 26.57
C ASN A 36 5.65 -12.95 25.50
N LEU A 37 4.52 -12.23 25.40
CA LEU A 37 4.38 -11.08 24.50
C LEU A 37 5.29 -9.92 24.95
N GLU A 38 5.83 -9.19 23.98
CA GLU A 38 6.47 -7.90 24.24
C GLU A 38 5.45 -6.88 24.77
N LYS A 39 5.92 -5.93 25.58
CA LYS A 39 5.07 -4.81 25.99
C LYS A 39 4.61 -4.03 24.77
N TRP A 40 3.33 -3.67 24.73
CA TRP A 40 2.74 -2.97 23.59
C TRP A 40 3.53 -1.74 23.14
N ASP A 41 3.89 -0.88 24.11
CA ASP A 41 4.59 0.39 23.85
C ASP A 41 6.13 0.26 23.79
N SER A 42 6.70 -0.95 23.91
CA SER A 42 8.16 -1.10 23.78
C SER A 42 8.57 -1.07 22.29
N PRO A 43 9.81 -0.69 21.97
CA PRO A 43 10.32 -0.82 20.61
C PRO A 43 10.10 -2.24 20.08
N PRO A 44 9.72 -2.40 18.81
CA PRO A 44 9.51 -3.72 18.22
C PRO A 44 10.84 -4.44 18.00
N THR A 45 10.83 -5.76 18.10
CA THR A 45 11.97 -6.61 17.71
C THR A 45 11.58 -7.48 16.51
N SER A 46 12.57 -8.05 15.83
CA SER A 46 12.34 -8.90 14.64
C SER A 46 11.52 -10.16 14.94
N HIS A 47 11.60 -10.70 16.15
CA HIS A 47 10.95 -11.97 16.53
C HIS A 47 9.83 -11.82 17.56
N GLY A 48 9.75 -10.70 18.27
CA GLY A 48 8.79 -10.49 19.35
C GLY A 48 7.37 -10.24 18.80
N PHE A 49 6.37 -10.81 19.50
CA PHE A 49 4.97 -10.57 19.24
C PHE A 49 4.43 -9.51 20.20
N LYS A 50 3.63 -8.58 19.70
CA LYS A 50 2.88 -7.60 20.52
C LYS A 50 1.47 -8.11 20.86
N GLY A 51 0.98 -9.05 20.07
CA GLY A 51 -0.29 -9.73 20.30
C GLY A 51 -1.51 -8.98 19.76
N GLY A 52 -1.34 -8.12 18.78
CA GLY A 52 -2.47 -7.60 17.99
C GLY A 52 -3.24 -8.74 17.31
N ASP A 53 -4.51 -8.53 17.05
CA ASP A 53 -5.42 -9.55 16.50
C ASP A 53 -6.59 -8.95 15.72
N LEU A 54 -7.34 -9.81 14.98
CA LEU A 54 -8.44 -9.36 14.12
C LEU A 54 -9.64 -8.86 14.92
N ILE A 55 -9.88 -9.37 16.13
CA ILE A 55 -10.96 -8.85 16.99
C ILE A 55 -10.60 -7.46 17.51
N GLY A 56 -9.32 -7.22 17.85
CA GLY A 56 -8.83 -5.88 18.16
C GLY A 56 -9.05 -4.90 17.01
N VAL A 57 -8.88 -5.35 15.76
CA VAL A 57 -9.23 -4.52 14.58
C VAL A 57 -10.74 -4.25 14.54
N VAL A 58 -11.59 -5.26 14.77
CA VAL A 58 -13.06 -5.09 14.83
C VAL A 58 -13.45 -4.03 15.85
N GLU A 59 -12.85 -4.05 17.03
CA GLU A 59 -13.09 -3.09 18.11
C GLU A 59 -12.73 -1.64 17.71
N HIS A 60 -11.92 -1.46 16.66
CA HIS A 60 -11.44 -0.14 16.18
C HIS A 60 -11.89 0.22 14.76
N LEU A 61 -12.86 -0.51 14.17
CA LEU A 61 -13.39 -0.18 12.83
C LEU A 61 -14.04 1.21 12.80
N ASP A 62 -14.67 1.65 13.88
CA ASP A 62 -15.28 2.97 13.94
C ASP A 62 -14.25 4.11 13.90
N TYR A 63 -13.03 3.89 14.42
CA TYR A 63 -11.89 4.80 14.23
C TYR A 63 -11.53 4.95 12.74
N LEU A 64 -11.48 3.85 12.00
CA LEU A 64 -11.19 3.87 10.56
C LEU A 64 -12.29 4.57 9.76
N VAL A 65 -13.56 4.35 10.13
CA VAL A 65 -14.71 5.07 9.54
C VAL A 65 -14.59 6.57 9.79
N ASP A 66 -14.28 6.99 11.02
CA ASP A 66 -14.12 8.39 11.40
C ASP A 66 -12.94 9.05 10.69
N LEU A 67 -11.85 8.32 10.45
CA LEU A 67 -10.73 8.78 9.62
C LEU A 67 -11.11 8.91 8.14
N GLY A 68 -12.19 8.26 7.70
CA GLY A 68 -12.68 8.26 6.32
C GLY A 68 -12.21 7.08 5.47
N ILE A 69 -11.63 6.04 6.09
CA ILE A 69 -11.17 4.82 5.43
C ILE A 69 -12.37 3.97 4.99
N ASN A 70 -12.30 3.40 3.79
CA ASN A 70 -13.30 2.49 3.24
C ASN A 70 -12.71 1.23 2.60
N ALA A 71 -11.41 1.01 2.75
CA ALA A 71 -10.76 -0.24 2.38
C ALA A 71 -9.59 -0.55 3.33
N ILE A 72 -9.38 -1.81 3.66
CA ILE A 72 -8.27 -2.29 4.48
C ILE A 72 -7.42 -3.26 3.66
N TYR A 73 -6.11 -3.06 3.69
CA TYR A 73 -5.11 -4.03 3.28
C TYR A 73 -4.44 -4.62 4.51
N PHE A 74 -4.58 -5.93 4.72
CA PHE A 74 -3.88 -6.65 5.78
C PHE A 74 -2.58 -7.25 5.28
N ASN A 75 -1.48 -7.01 6.02
CA ASN A 75 -0.32 -7.89 5.95
C ASN A 75 -0.74 -9.33 6.34
N PRO A 76 0.07 -10.38 6.06
CA PRO A 76 -0.38 -11.76 6.13
C PRO A 76 -1.10 -12.13 7.43
N VAL A 77 -2.18 -12.89 7.31
CA VAL A 77 -3.02 -13.33 8.45
C VAL A 77 -2.99 -14.84 8.66
N PHE A 78 -2.42 -15.59 7.71
CA PHE A 78 -2.43 -17.05 7.77
C PHE A 78 -1.46 -17.60 8.81
N GLN A 79 -1.69 -18.85 9.23
CA GLN A 79 -0.92 -19.48 10.29
C GLN A 79 0.58 -19.48 10.00
N SER A 80 1.37 -18.99 10.95
CA SER A 80 2.80 -18.77 10.80
C SER A 80 3.52 -18.77 12.16
N THR A 81 4.81 -19.05 12.15
CA THR A 81 5.68 -18.90 13.33
C THR A 81 6.25 -17.50 13.48
N ALA A 82 6.15 -16.65 12.46
CA ALA A 82 6.69 -15.29 12.47
C ALA A 82 5.59 -14.26 12.82
N ASN A 83 5.97 -13.18 13.52
CA ASN A 83 5.04 -12.10 13.86
C ASN A 83 4.46 -11.40 12.63
N HIS A 84 5.21 -11.34 11.53
CA HIS A 84 4.83 -10.78 10.23
C HIS A 84 4.05 -11.75 9.33
N ARG A 85 4.03 -13.04 9.66
CA ARG A 85 3.30 -14.13 9.00
C ARG A 85 3.64 -14.41 7.54
N TYR A 86 4.75 -13.86 7.01
CA TYR A 86 5.26 -14.25 5.70
C TYR A 86 5.86 -15.66 5.67
N HIS A 87 6.07 -16.29 6.82
CA HIS A 87 6.45 -17.70 6.95
C HIS A 87 5.19 -18.56 7.05
N THR A 88 4.36 -18.59 6.00
CA THR A 88 3.07 -19.30 5.99
C THR A 88 3.26 -20.80 5.96
N TYR A 89 2.61 -21.53 6.85
CA TYR A 89 2.57 -22.98 6.79
C TYR A 89 1.17 -23.61 6.79
N ASP A 90 0.13 -22.82 6.89
CA ASP A 90 -1.23 -23.25 6.59
C ASP A 90 -1.96 -22.11 5.86
N TYR A 91 -2.33 -22.36 4.62
CA TYR A 91 -2.98 -21.37 3.74
C TYR A 91 -4.50 -21.35 3.85
N TYR A 92 -5.11 -22.31 4.54
CA TYR A 92 -6.56 -22.43 4.74
C TYR A 92 -7.01 -22.04 6.15
N ASN A 93 -6.05 -21.75 7.04
CA ASN A 93 -6.32 -21.31 8.39
C ASN A 93 -5.65 -19.98 8.72
N VAL A 94 -6.44 -19.06 9.23
CA VAL A 94 -5.94 -17.83 9.86
C VAL A 94 -5.23 -18.20 11.15
N ASP A 95 -4.15 -17.50 11.45
CA ASP A 95 -3.34 -17.71 12.65
C ASP A 95 -4.22 -17.69 13.92
N PRO A 96 -4.15 -18.72 14.78
CA PRO A 96 -4.88 -18.75 16.04
C PRO A 96 -4.62 -17.54 16.96
N LEU A 97 -3.41 -16.97 16.92
CA LEU A 97 -3.07 -15.75 17.66
C LEU A 97 -3.83 -14.52 17.16
N LEU A 98 -4.30 -14.56 15.93
CA LEU A 98 -5.17 -13.54 15.33
C LEU A 98 -6.66 -13.84 15.56
N GLY A 99 -7.01 -15.01 16.10
CA GLY A 99 -8.37 -15.44 16.37
C GLY A 99 -8.95 -16.44 15.36
N GLY A 100 -8.13 -16.94 14.43
CA GLY A 100 -8.52 -17.96 13.47
C GLY A 100 -9.57 -17.51 12.46
N ASN A 101 -10.11 -18.45 11.69
CA ASN A 101 -11.10 -18.18 10.64
C ASN A 101 -12.38 -17.51 11.19
N ALA A 102 -12.77 -17.78 12.42
CA ALA A 102 -13.94 -17.16 13.04
C ALA A 102 -13.77 -15.67 13.25
N ALA A 103 -12.56 -15.22 13.68
CA ALA A 103 -12.27 -13.81 13.84
C ALA A 103 -12.22 -13.09 12.49
N LEU A 104 -11.68 -13.72 11.43
CA LEU A 104 -11.71 -13.15 10.09
C LEU A 104 -13.16 -13.02 9.57
N ARG A 105 -14.03 -14.01 9.81
CA ARG A 105 -15.45 -13.91 9.45
C ARG A 105 -16.10 -12.72 10.14
N THR A 106 -15.91 -12.59 11.46
CA THR A 106 -16.43 -11.46 12.23
C THR A 106 -15.92 -10.11 11.68
N LEU A 107 -14.62 -10.05 11.35
CA LEU A 107 -14.01 -8.85 10.78
C LEU A 107 -14.66 -8.48 9.44
N LEU A 108 -14.82 -9.44 8.52
CA LEU A 108 -15.42 -9.21 7.21
C LEU A 108 -16.87 -8.73 7.36
N ASP A 109 -17.66 -9.40 8.20
CA ASP A 109 -19.05 -9.04 8.42
C ASP A 109 -19.18 -7.61 9.00
N GLU A 110 -18.35 -7.24 9.97
CA GLU A 110 -18.39 -5.91 10.59
C GLU A 110 -17.79 -4.81 9.71
N ALA A 111 -16.74 -5.11 8.93
CA ALA A 111 -16.16 -4.19 7.96
C ALA A 111 -17.16 -3.90 6.82
N HIS A 112 -17.76 -4.94 6.23
CA HIS A 112 -18.72 -4.80 5.14
C HIS A 112 -19.98 -4.06 5.56
N LYS A 113 -20.49 -4.25 6.80
CA LYS A 113 -21.61 -3.45 7.36
C LYS A 113 -21.31 -1.96 7.38
N ARG A 114 -20.03 -1.59 7.52
CA ARG A 114 -19.55 -0.21 7.52
C ARG A 114 -19.13 0.30 6.14
N GLY A 115 -19.32 -0.52 5.10
CA GLY A 115 -18.87 -0.19 3.73
C GLY A 115 -17.35 -0.25 3.54
N ILE A 116 -16.63 -0.96 4.42
CA ILE A 116 -15.18 -1.13 4.33
C ILE A 116 -14.88 -2.43 3.59
N LYS A 117 -14.13 -2.35 2.49
CA LYS A 117 -13.60 -3.48 1.74
C LYS A 117 -12.35 -4.04 2.41
N VAL A 118 -12.08 -5.34 2.24
CA VAL A 118 -10.94 -6.00 2.88
C VAL A 118 -10.17 -6.85 1.87
N ILE A 119 -8.87 -6.55 1.69
CA ILE A 119 -7.96 -7.39 0.91
C ILE A 119 -6.91 -8.01 1.82
N LEU A 120 -6.47 -9.23 1.48
CA LEU A 120 -5.45 -9.95 2.22
C LEU A 120 -4.14 -10.05 1.43
N ASP A 121 -3.05 -10.25 2.16
CA ASP A 121 -1.72 -10.51 1.60
C ASP A 121 -1.57 -12.00 1.26
N GLY A 122 -1.30 -12.29 -0.01
CA GLY A 122 -1.11 -13.64 -0.56
C GLY A 122 0.36 -13.96 -0.77
N VAL A 123 0.91 -14.83 0.06
CA VAL A 123 2.30 -15.29 -0.01
C VAL A 123 2.37 -16.57 -0.85
N PHE A 124 2.39 -16.43 -2.19
CA PHE A 124 2.31 -17.56 -3.11
C PHE A 124 3.66 -18.02 -3.68
N ASN A 125 4.72 -17.23 -3.51
CA ASN A 125 6.06 -17.58 -4.01
C ASN A 125 6.74 -18.69 -3.19
N HIS A 126 6.55 -18.68 -1.88
CA HIS A 126 7.24 -19.57 -0.94
C HIS A 126 6.32 -19.94 0.21
N ALA A 127 6.66 -21.03 0.88
CA ALA A 127 6.06 -21.42 2.14
C ALA A 127 7.06 -21.28 3.29
N SER A 128 6.61 -21.53 4.51
CA SER A 128 7.51 -21.83 5.62
C SER A 128 8.08 -23.25 5.49
N ARG A 129 9.27 -23.50 6.05
CA ARG A 129 9.76 -24.87 6.23
C ARG A 129 8.87 -25.71 7.15
N GLY A 130 7.96 -25.09 7.90
CA GLY A 130 6.92 -25.76 8.68
C GLY A 130 5.66 -26.13 7.87
N PHE A 131 5.56 -25.74 6.60
CA PHE A 131 4.49 -26.15 5.70
C PHE A 131 4.48 -27.68 5.56
N PHE A 132 3.31 -28.33 5.68
CA PHE A 132 3.22 -29.77 5.84
C PHE A 132 4.02 -30.53 4.76
N GLN A 133 3.86 -30.19 3.49
CA GLN A 133 4.53 -30.91 2.40
C GLN A 133 6.05 -30.75 2.43
N PHE A 134 6.57 -29.59 2.84
CA PHE A 134 8.01 -29.43 3.00
C PHE A 134 8.54 -30.15 4.25
N ASN A 135 7.77 -30.12 5.32
CA ASN A 135 8.10 -30.88 6.52
C ASN A 135 8.12 -32.41 6.26
N ASP A 136 7.14 -32.93 5.49
CA ASP A 136 7.14 -34.32 5.06
C ASP A 136 8.42 -34.70 4.28
N ILE A 137 8.88 -33.81 3.40
CA ILE A 137 10.16 -34.01 2.68
C ILE A 137 11.34 -34.05 3.66
N MET A 138 11.36 -33.22 4.70
CA MET A 138 12.42 -33.24 5.71
C MET A 138 12.44 -34.55 6.50
N GLU A 139 11.26 -35.11 6.85
CA GLU A 139 11.12 -36.31 7.63
C GLU A 139 11.36 -37.58 6.79
N ASN A 140 10.79 -37.66 5.57
CA ASN A 140 10.78 -38.85 4.74
C ASN A 140 11.88 -38.86 3.66
N GLY A 141 12.57 -37.73 3.48
CA GLY A 141 13.66 -37.61 2.48
C GLY A 141 13.18 -37.94 1.06
N PRO A 142 13.98 -38.69 0.29
CA PRO A 142 13.64 -39.08 -1.09
C PRO A 142 12.38 -39.92 -1.24
N TYR A 143 11.77 -40.39 -0.15
CA TYR A 143 10.55 -41.19 -0.16
C TYR A 143 9.28 -40.36 0.02
N SER A 144 9.39 -39.05 0.21
CA SER A 144 8.24 -38.17 0.33
C SER A 144 7.41 -38.14 -0.96
N PRO A 145 6.06 -38.20 -0.88
CA PRO A 145 5.19 -38.03 -2.03
C PRO A 145 5.15 -36.59 -2.56
N TYR A 146 5.76 -35.63 -1.84
CA TYR A 146 5.71 -34.20 -2.16
C TYR A 146 7.01 -33.66 -2.76
N LEU A 147 7.94 -34.53 -3.22
CA LEU A 147 9.25 -34.12 -3.75
C LEU A 147 9.16 -33.05 -4.85
N ASP A 148 8.14 -33.13 -5.70
CA ASP A 148 7.97 -32.22 -6.83
C ASP A 148 7.36 -30.85 -6.42
N TRP A 149 6.94 -30.71 -5.15
CA TRP A 149 6.40 -29.45 -4.63
C TRP A 149 7.47 -28.37 -4.48
N PHE A 150 8.71 -28.81 -4.29
CA PHE A 150 9.88 -27.95 -4.10
C PHE A 150 11.04 -28.45 -4.95
N ARG A 151 11.95 -27.57 -5.35
CA ARG A 151 13.13 -27.96 -6.14
C ARG A 151 14.28 -28.33 -5.20
N ILE A 152 14.44 -29.64 -4.96
CA ILE A 152 15.48 -30.20 -4.11
C ILE A 152 16.76 -30.38 -4.92
N LYS A 153 17.92 -29.95 -4.38
CA LYS A 153 19.23 -29.97 -5.04
C LYS A 153 20.19 -31.01 -4.44
N GLY A 154 19.85 -31.58 -3.30
CA GLY A 154 20.73 -32.56 -2.64
C GLY A 154 20.20 -33.05 -1.29
N TRP A 155 20.83 -34.05 -0.77
CA TRP A 155 20.49 -34.74 0.47
C TRP A 155 21.71 -34.88 1.41
N PRO A 156 21.51 -34.90 2.76
CA PRO A 156 20.28 -34.57 3.48
C PRO A 156 19.89 -33.11 3.29
N LEU A 157 18.61 -32.73 3.48
CA LEU A 157 18.17 -31.34 3.39
C LEU A 157 18.86 -30.45 4.43
N ASN A 158 19.38 -29.32 3.97
CA ASN A 158 19.99 -28.31 4.82
C ASN A 158 18.94 -27.22 5.19
N ALA A 159 18.00 -27.53 6.07
CA ALA A 159 16.91 -26.61 6.42
C ALA A 159 17.21 -25.71 7.64
N TYR A 160 18.31 -25.95 8.37
CA TYR A 160 18.59 -25.25 9.64
C TYR A 160 20.03 -24.73 9.78
N ASP A 161 21.01 -25.32 9.08
CA ASP A 161 22.41 -24.89 9.16
C ASP A 161 22.63 -23.64 8.28
N THR A 162 22.57 -22.47 8.89
CA THR A 162 22.75 -21.17 8.18
C THR A 162 24.20 -20.88 7.80
N GLN A 163 25.17 -21.70 8.17
CA GLN A 163 26.56 -21.54 7.75
C GLN A 163 26.76 -22.02 6.29
N ARG A 164 25.85 -22.82 5.78
CA ARG A 164 25.82 -23.28 4.38
C ARG A 164 24.53 -22.85 3.71
N PRO A 165 24.53 -22.56 2.41
CA PRO A 165 23.29 -22.22 1.71
C PRO A 165 22.29 -23.41 1.75
N PRO A 166 20.97 -23.17 1.63
CA PRO A 166 19.99 -24.24 1.50
C PRO A 166 20.27 -25.04 0.21
N ASN A 167 20.05 -26.35 0.29
CA ASN A 167 20.17 -27.25 -0.87
C ASN A 167 18.81 -27.55 -1.54
N TYR A 168 17.96 -26.55 -1.56
CA TYR A 168 16.68 -26.44 -2.27
C TYR A 168 16.49 -24.97 -2.70
N ASP A 169 15.56 -24.72 -3.60
CA ASP A 169 15.22 -23.34 -3.96
C ASP A 169 14.52 -22.66 -2.77
N ALA A 170 15.08 -21.54 -2.33
CA ALA A 170 14.56 -20.73 -1.23
C ALA A 170 14.58 -19.24 -1.61
N TRP A 171 13.57 -18.51 -1.18
CA TRP A 171 13.53 -17.05 -1.39
C TRP A 171 14.68 -16.37 -0.66
N TRP A 172 15.50 -15.60 -1.41
CA TRP A 172 16.74 -14.96 -0.93
C TRP A 172 17.71 -15.91 -0.20
N ASN A 173 17.69 -17.20 -0.56
CA ASN A 173 18.47 -18.24 0.12
C ASN A 173 18.19 -18.37 1.64
N LEU A 174 17.01 -17.93 2.08
CA LEU A 174 16.57 -18.07 3.46
C LEU A 174 16.05 -19.50 3.71
N HIS A 175 16.72 -20.23 4.59
CA HIS A 175 16.37 -21.64 4.92
C HIS A 175 14.93 -21.81 5.39
N ALA A 176 14.34 -20.77 5.98
CA ALA A 176 12.96 -20.81 6.47
C ALA A 176 11.90 -20.71 5.37
N LEU A 177 12.29 -20.35 4.11
CA LEU A 177 11.38 -19.94 3.04
C LEU A 177 11.60 -20.75 1.75
N PRO A 178 11.31 -22.07 1.74
CA PRO A 178 11.37 -22.88 0.53
C PRO A 178 10.40 -22.33 -0.54
N LYS A 179 10.92 -22.16 -1.77
CA LYS A 179 10.10 -21.69 -2.92
C LYS A 179 9.27 -22.85 -3.48
N PHE A 180 8.02 -22.58 -3.76
CA PHE A 180 7.17 -23.53 -4.47
C PHE A 180 7.67 -23.81 -5.88
N ASN A 181 7.55 -25.05 -6.31
CA ASN A 181 7.79 -25.45 -7.69
C ASN A 181 6.54 -25.27 -8.54
N ILE A 182 6.34 -24.05 -9.06
CA ILE A 182 5.19 -23.69 -9.88
C ILE A 182 5.06 -24.54 -11.18
N SER A 183 6.11 -25.24 -11.58
CA SER A 183 6.03 -26.16 -12.73
C SER A 183 5.21 -27.42 -12.42
N THR A 184 4.96 -27.72 -11.15
CA THR A 184 4.17 -28.90 -10.71
C THR A 184 2.69 -28.54 -10.69
N ASN A 185 1.86 -29.35 -11.36
CA ASN A 185 0.42 -29.08 -11.46
C ASN A 185 -0.28 -29.06 -10.09
N ASP A 186 0.07 -29.98 -9.19
CA ASP A 186 -0.53 -30.06 -7.85
C ASP A 186 -0.25 -28.79 -7.03
N VAL A 187 0.95 -28.19 -7.18
CA VAL A 187 1.28 -26.90 -6.55
C VAL A 187 0.44 -25.79 -7.13
N ARG A 188 0.31 -25.73 -8.47
CA ARG A 188 -0.53 -24.71 -9.14
C ARG A 188 -1.98 -24.82 -8.66
N GLU A 189 -2.55 -26.03 -8.69
CA GLU A 189 -3.95 -26.24 -8.27
C GLU A 189 -4.15 -25.92 -6.78
N PHE A 190 -3.19 -26.24 -5.92
CA PHE A 190 -3.23 -25.87 -4.50
C PHE A 190 -3.28 -24.35 -4.32
N LEU A 191 -2.34 -23.62 -4.92
CA LEU A 191 -2.25 -22.15 -4.75
C LEU A 191 -3.44 -21.43 -5.38
N LEU A 192 -3.89 -21.85 -6.57
CA LEU A 192 -5.08 -21.33 -7.22
C LEU A 192 -6.35 -21.64 -6.42
N GLY A 193 -6.42 -22.83 -5.80
CA GLY A 193 -7.49 -23.20 -4.89
C GLY A 193 -7.55 -22.34 -3.65
N VAL A 194 -6.40 -22.01 -3.04
CA VAL A 194 -6.29 -21.08 -1.92
C VAL A 194 -6.82 -19.69 -2.33
N ALA A 195 -6.42 -19.20 -3.51
CA ALA A 195 -6.86 -17.89 -3.99
C ALA A 195 -8.38 -17.79 -4.11
N VAL A 196 -9.02 -18.80 -4.70
CA VAL A 196 -10.49 -18.86 -4.84
C VAL A 196 -11.19 -19.02 -3.50
N HIS A 197 -10.67 -19.93 -2.63
CA HIS A 197 -11.27 -20.21 -1.32
C HIS A 197 -11.50 -18.95 -0.49
N TRP A 198 -10.53 -18.05 -0.42
CA TRP A 198 -10.67 -16.84 0.39
C TRP A 198 -11.53 -15.78 -0.26
N ILE A 199 -11.59 -15.71 -1.60
CA ILE A 199 -12.57 -14.87 -2.30
C ILE A 199 -13.99 -15.35 -1.99
N GLU A 200 -14.24 -16.66 -2.07
CA GLU A 200 -15.52 -17.27 -1.68
C GLU A 200 -15.82 -17.14 -0.19
N PHE A 201 -14.77 -17.11 0.65
CA PHE A 201 -14.90 -16.79 2.07
C PHE A 201 -15.30 -15.34 2.31
N GLY A 202 -15.15 -14.44 1.34
CA GLY A 202 -15.69 -13.09 1.34
C GLY A 202 -14.67 -11.96 1.43
N ILE A 203 -13.40 -12.19 1.17
CA ILE A 203 -12.45 -11.08 1.00
C ILE A 203 -12.70 -10.39 -0.34
N ASP A 204 -12.34 -9.09 -0.41
CA ASP A 204 -12.58 -8.27 -1.58
C ASP A 204 -11.38 -8.22 -2.55
N GLY A 205 -10.32 -8.98 -2.27
CA GLY A 205 -9.16 -9.05 -3.15
C GLY A 205 -7.88 -9.53 -2.49
N TRP A 206 -6.82 -9.49 -3.29
CA TRP A 206 -5.49 -9.93 -2.93
C TRP A 206 -4.43 -8.85 -3.17
N ARG A 207 -3.57 -8.63 -2.19
CA ARG A 207 -2.22 -8.10 -2.43
C ARG A 207 -1.28 -9.30 -2.58
N LEU A 208 -0.47 -9.32 -3.61
CA LEU A 208 0.41 -10.44 -3.93
C LEU A 208 1.84 -10.11 -3.51
N ASP A 209 2.38 -10.93 -2.61
CA ASP A 209 3.75 -10.83 -2.11
C ASP A 209 4.74 -11.29 -3.17
N VAL A 210 5.74 -10.46 -3.47
CA VAL A 210 6.83 -10.71 -4.43
C VAL A 210 6.43 -11.50 -5.70
N PRO A 211 5.36 -11.10 -6.41
CA PRO A 211 4.80 -11.91 -7.50
C PRO A 211 5.75 -12.05 -8.69
N ALA A 212 6.70 -11.13 -8.87
CA ALA A 212 7.72 -11.21 -9.90
C ALA A 212 8.66 -12.42 -9.74
N GLU A 213 8.79 -12.93 -8.52
CA GLU A 213 9.56 -14.14 -8.21
C GLU A 213 8.91 -15.43 -8.76
N ILE A 214 7.60 -15.40 -9.00
CA ILE A 214 6.88 -16.38 -9.79
C ILE A 214 6.92 -15.91 -11.25
N ASN A 215 7.99 -16.24 -11.95
CA ASN A 215 8.21 -15.82 -13.32
C ASN A 215 7.42 -16.68 -14.33
N ASP A 216 6.09 -16.71 -14.19
CA ASP A 216 5.16 -17.53 -14.97
C ASP A 216 3.87 -16.74 -15.27
N ASP A 217 3.82 -16.10 -16.45
CA ASP A 217 2.66 -15.30 -16.87
C ASP A 217 1.38 -16.15 -16.94
N ALA A 218 1.48 -17.42 -17.37
CA ALA A 218 0.33 -18.31 -17.48
C ALA A 218 -0.26 -18.65 -16.10
N PHE A 219 0.58 -18.73 -15.06
CA PHE A 219 0.10 -18.88 -13.68
C PHE A 219 -0.72 -17.66 -13.25
N TRP A 220 -0.22 -16.45 -13.47
CA TRP A 220 -0.90 -15.23 -13.06
C TRP A 220 -2.15 -14.94 -13.89
N GLN A 221 -2.16 -15.30 -15.18
CA GLN A 221 -3.36 -15.23 -16.02
C GLN A 221 -4.45 -16.17 -15.50
N GLU A 222 -4.09 -17.41 -15.15
CA GLU A 222 -5.04 -18.37 -14.58
C GLU A 222 -5.49 -17.96 -13.19
N PHE A 223 -4.59 -17.38 -12.36
CA PHE A 223 -4.93 -16.80 -11.06
C PHE A 223 -6.00 -15.73 -11.22
N ARG A 224 -5.76 -14.75 -12.12
CA ARG A 224 -6.75 -13.70 -12.41
C ARG A 224 -8.07 -14.30 -12.86
N ARG A 225 -8.02 -15.19 -13.82
CA ARG A 225 -9.24 -15.81 -14.36
C ARG A 225 -10.09 -16.43 -13.25
N ARG A 226 -9.49 -17.28 -12.42
CA ARG A 226 -10.22 -17.97 -11.33
C ARG A 226 -10.73 -17.02 -10.25
N VAL A 227 -9.93 -16.05 -9.85
CA VAL A 227 -10.32 -15.03 -8.88
C VAL A 227 -11.48 -14.19 -9.41
N LYS A 228 -11.41 -13.75 -10.68
CA LYS A 228 -12.48 -12.96 -11.30
C LYS A 228 -13.75 -13.78 -11.61
N ASP A 229 -13.60 -15.06 -11.89
CA ASP A 229 -14.75 -15.97 -12.03
C ASP A 229 -15.50 -16.14 -10.70
N ALA A 230 -14.78 -16.17 -9.56
CA ALA A 230 -15.36 -16.25 -8.22
C ALA A 230 -15.98 -14.90 -7.78
N ASN A 231 -15.31 -13.79 -8.08
CA ASN A 231 -15.81 -12.45 -7.84
C ASN A 231 -15.19 -11.47 -8.86
N PRO A 232 -15.96 -10.98 -9.86
CA PRO A 232 -15.44 -10.06 -10.87
C PRO A 232 -14.93 -8.73 -10.31
N ASP A 233 -15.44 -8.32 -9.13
CA ASP A 233 -15.04 -7.10 -8.44
C ASP A 233 -13.84 -7.31 -7.47
N ALA A 234 -13.27 -8.51 -7.38
CA ALA A 234 -12.09 -8.74 -6.55
C ALA A 234 -10.89 -7.95 -7.08
N TYR A 235 -10.23 -7.19 -6.20
CA TYR A 235 -9.04 -6.41 -6.54
C TYR A 235 -7.78 -7.27 -6.45
N ILE A 236 -6.93 -7.24 -7.48
CA ILE A 236 -5.67 -7.96 -7.54
C ILE A 236 -4.53 -6.94 -7.68
N VAL A 237 -3.79 -6.72 -6.62
CA VAL A 237 -2.66 -5.77 -6.58
C VAL A 237 -1.35 -6.49 -6.28
N GLY A 238 -0.35 -6.34 -7.16
CA GLY A 238 0.96 -6.96 -7.00
C GLY A 238 1.97 -6.07 -6.28
N GLU A 239 2.88 -6.65 -5.54
CA GLU A 239 4.06 -5.95 -5.04
C GLU A 239 5.15 -5.95 -6.10
N ILE A 240 5.19 -4.90 -6.92
CA ILE A 240 6.25 -4.64 -7.89
C ILE A 240 6.81 -3.25 -7.62
N TRP A 241 8.11 -3.16 -7.40
CA TRP A 241 8.78 -1.93 -6.99
C TRP A 241 9.18 -1.01 -8.14
N ASP A 242 9.27 -1.56 -9.35
CA ASP A 242 9.70 -0.89 -10.57
C ASP A 242 8.59 -0.90 -11.63
N ASP A 243 8.95 -0.71 -12.90
CA ASP A 243 8.01 -0.79 -14.02
C ASP A 243 7.28 -2.14 -14.08
N ALA A 244 5.97 -2.08 -13.93
CA ALA A 244 5.08 -3.23 -13.89
C ALA A 244 4.32 -3.50 -15.20
N THR A 245 4.69 -2.86 -16.29
CA THR A 245 3.98 -2.96 -17.60
C THR A 245 3.73 -4.41 -18.03
N ARG A 246 4.63 -5.35 -17.70
CA ARG A 246 4.48 -6.78 -18.00
C ARG A 246 3.18 -7.34 -17.43
N TRP A 247 2.83 -6.99 -16.21
CA TRP A 247 1.73 -7.57 -15.44
C TRP A 247 0.41 -6.77 -15.55
N LEU A 248 0.46 -5.55 -16.12
CA LEU A 248 -0.65 -4.60 -16.13
C LEU A 248 -1.30 -4.44 -17.52
N LYS A 249 -1.31 -5.53 -18.30
CA LYS A 249 -1.93 -5.58 -19.64
C LYS A 249 -3.41 -5.95 -19.63
N GLY A 250 -4.02 -6.08 -18.45
CA GLY A 250 -5.41 -6.46 -18.25
C GLY A 250 -5.65 -7.97 -18.06
N ASP A 251 -4.60 -8.79 -18.14
CA ASP A 251 -4.67 -10.24 -18.08
C ASP A 251 -4.07 -10.88 -16.82
N GLN A 252 -3.39 -10.09 -15.96
CA GLN A 252 -2.77 -10.58 -14.73
C GLN A 252 -3.23 -9.76 -13.51
N PHE A 253 -2.65 -8.60 -13.23
CA PHE A 253 -3.03 -7.78 -12.07
C PHE A 253 -3.90 -6.59 -12.51
N ASP A 254 -4.71 -6.07 -11.57
CA ASP A 254 -5.44 -4.81 -11.76
C ASP A 254 -4.51 -3.61 -11.55
N ALA A 255 -3.56 -3.75 -10.63
CA ALA A 255 -2.64 -2.70 -10.22
C ALA A 255 -1.39 -3.26 -9.54
N VAL A 256 -0.49 -2.36 -9.15
CA VAL A 256 0.62 -2.66 -8.24
C VAL A 256 0.68 -1.67 -7.08
N MET A 257 1.39 -2.03 -6.01
CA MET A 257 1.84 -1.07 -5.00
C MET A 257 2.79 -0.09 -5.70
N ASN A 258 2.36 1.19 -5.78
CA ASN A 258 2.99 2.18 -6.66
C ASN A 258 4.23 2.81 -6.00
N TYR A 259 5.31 2.05 -5.89
CA TYR A 259 6.58 2.55 -5.34
C TYR A 259 7.26 3.61 -6.23
N LEU A 260 6.94 3.67 -7.52
CA LEU A 260 7.37 4.77 -8.37
C LEU A 260 6.75 6.10 -7.90
N PHE A 261 5.48 6.09 -7.51
CA PHE A 261 4.82 7.23 -6.88
C PHE A 261 5.48 7.60 -5.54
N THR A 262 5.80 6.61 -4.69
CA THR A 262 6.53 6.82 -3.42
C THR A 262 7.84 7.56 -3.67
N LYS A 263 8.62 7.09 -4.66
CA LYS A 263 9.90 7.71 -5.02
C LYS A 263 9.74 9.17 -5.44
N LEU A 264 8.76 9.46 -6.31
CA LEU A 264 8.46 10.85 -6.72
C LEU A 264 8.13 11.75 -5.52
N CYS A 265 7.32 11.26 -4.57
CA CYS A 265 6.99 12.01 -3.37
C CYS A 265 8.23 12.30 -2.51
N ILE A 266 9.11 11.31 -2.33
CA ILE A 266 10.37 11.48 -1.59
C ILE A 266 11.25 12.54 -2.27
N GLU A 267 11.43 12.44 -3.59
CA GLU A 267 12.31 13.31 -4.38
C GLU A 267 11.83 14.76 -4.44
N PHE A 268 10.52 14.99 -4.34
CA PHE A 268 9.99 16.35 -4.39
C PHE A 268 9.71 16.95 -3.02
N PHE A 269 9.00 16.26 -2.14
CA PHE A 269 8.49 16.86 -0.90
C PHE A 269 9.47 16.79 0.29
N ILE A 270 10.43 15.85 0.28
CA ILE A 270 11.46 15.79 1.31
C ILE A 270 12.63 16.67 0.89
N ASP A 271 12.85 17.76 1.65
CA ASP A 271 13.94 18.69 1.39
C ASP A 271 15.31 18.03 1.63
N LYS A 272 15.42 17.29 2.74
CA LYS A 272 16.62 16.56 3.10
C LYS A 272 16.26 15.22 3.74
N ILE A 273 16.74 14.13 3.15
CA ILE A 273 16.63 12.80 3.76
C ILE A 273 17.51 12.76 5.00
N ALA A 274 16.91 12.40 6.15
CA ALA A 274 17.57 12.40 7.45
C ALA A 274 18.76 11.42 7.50
N ASP A 275 18.57 10.22 6.96
CA ASP A 275 19.58 9.18 6.85
C ASP A 275 19.40 8.41 5.53
N PRO A 276 20.29 8.62 4.54
CA PRO A 276 20.27 7.88 3.28
C PRO A 276 20.31 6.36 3.45
N GLY A 277 20.97 5.86 4.51
CA GLY A 277 21.01 4.44 4.84
C GLY A 277 19.65 3.79 5.03
N LEU A 278 18.60 4.58 5.33
CA LEU A 278 17.22 4.11 5.43
C LEU A 278 16.63 3.66 4.09
N LEU A 279 17.16 4.14 2.96
CA LEU A 279 16.73 3.78 1.61
C LEU A 279 17.67 2.80 0.91
N GLU A 280 18.91 2.67 1.37
CA GLU A 280 19.88 1.76 0.77
C GLU A 280 19.37 0.31 0.74
N GLY A 281 19.58 -0.36 -0.41
CA GLY A 281 19.16 -1.74 -0.63
C GLY A 281 17.68 -1.90 -1.04
N SER A 282 16.94 -0.79 -1.23
CA SER A 282 15.60 -0.79 -1.83
C SER A 282 15.62 -0.18 -3.24
N SER A 283 14.60 -0.46 -4.06
CA SER A 283 14.42 0.17 -5.38
C SER A 283 14.13 1.68 -5.28
N LEU A 284 13.85 2.19 -4.09
CA LEU A 284 13.72 3.65 -3.86
C LEU A 284 15.07 4.37 -3.92
N TRP A 285 16.19 3.67 -3.76
CA TRP A 285 17.53 4.23 -3.85
C TRP A 285 18.11 4.12 -5.28
N PRO A 286 18.86 5.09 -5.80
CA PRO A 286 19.13 6.41 -5.19
C PRO A 286 17.95 7.39 -5.36
N VAL A 287 17.88 8.39 -4.49
CA VAL A 287 16.95 9.52 -4.56
C VAL A 287 17.73 10.83 -4.63
N THR A 288 17.20 11.79 -5.37
CA THR A 288 17.76 13.13 -5.50
C THR A 288 16.62 14.13 -5.47
N THR A 289 16.73 15.18 -4.65
CA THR A 289 15.74 16.25 -4.63
C THR A 289 15.62 16.89 -6.01
N VAL A 290 14.41 16.98 -6.53
CA VAL A 290 14.11 17.51 -7.87
C VAL A 290 13.36 18.84 -7.82
N PRO A 291 13.59 19.77 -8.78
CA PRO A 291 12.74 20.94 -8.97
C PRO A 291 11.32 20.58 -9.36
N GLY A 292 10.33 21.46 -9.08
CA GLY A 292 8.94 21.23 -9.43
C GLY A 292 8.68 21.08 -10.94
N GLY A 293 9.48 21.73 -11.79
CA GLY A 293 9.40 21.51 -13.23
C GLY A 293 9.90 20.13 -13.69
N VAL A 294 10.83 19.50 -12.95
CA VAL A 294 11.24 18.11 -13.17
C VAL A 294 10.16 17.16 -12.64
N PHE A 295 9.72 17.39 -11.41
CA PHE A 295 8.62 16.64 -10.80
C PHE A 295 7.37 16.58 -11.69
N ALA A 296 6.98 17.71 -12.29
CA ALA A 296 5.86 17.80 -13.22
C ALA A 296 6.00 16.81 -14.40
N ARG A 297 7.19 16.76 -15.03
CA ARG A 297 7.43 15.83 -16.15
C ARG A 297 7.43 14.36 -15.71
N GLU A 298 7.97 14.07 -14.55
CA GLU A 298 8.01 12.71 -14.02
C GLU A 298 6.61 12.23 -13.61
N VAL A 299 5.78 13.10 -13.04
CA VAL A 299 4.36 12.83 -12.76
C VAL A 299 3.61 12.53 -14.06
N GLU A 300 3.79 13.33 -15.11
CA GLU A 300 3.16 13.07 -16.42
C GLU A 300 3.63 11.74 -17.03
N ALA A 301 4.92 11.44 -16.94
CA ALA A 301 5.47 10.16 -17.41
C ALA A 301 4.85 8.98 -16.66
N LEU A 302 4.70 9.07 -15.34
CA LEU A 302 4.08 8.02 -14.54
C LEU A 302 2.59 7.85 -14.84
N LEU A 303 1.86 8.94 -15.09
CA LEU A 303 0.44 8.89 -15.48
C LEU A 303 0.22 8.23 -16.85
N GLN A 304 1.23 8.27 -17.74
CA GLN A 304 1.20 7.69 -19.08
C GLN A 304 1.83 6.29 -19.15
N LEU A 305 2.44 5.81 -18.06
CA LEU A 305 3.16 4.54 -18.05
C LEU A 305 2.22 3.33 -18.23
N TYR A 306 1.02 3.41 -17.67
CA TYR A 306 0.03 2.34 -17.69
C TYR A 306 -1.28 2.78 -18.36
N PRO A 307 -2.13 1.84 -18.80
CA PRO A 307 -3.48 2.17 -19.27
C PRO A 307 -4.24 3.02 -18.23
N PRO A 308 -5.10 3.98 -18.68
CA PRO A 308 -5.85 4.85 -17.77
C PRO A 308 -6.67 4.09 -16.71
N GLU A 309 -7.25 2.95 -17.09
CA GLU A 309 -8.04 2.08 -16.19
C GLU A 309 -7.17 1.53 -15.06
N VAL A 310 -5.93 1.16 -15.35
CA VAL A 310 -4.93 0.69 -14.38
C VAL A 310 -4.44 1.84 -13.52
N THR A 311 -4.09 2.98 -14.13
CA THR A 311 -3.66 4.19 -13.41
C THR A 311 -4.72 4.64 -12.39
N ALA A 312 -6.01 4.51 -12.72
CA ALA A 312 -7.12 4.88 -11.86
C ALA A 312 -7.30 3.98 -10.61
N VAL A 313 -6.63 2.84 -10.56
CA VAL A 313 -6.73 1.88 -9.43
C VAL A 313 -5.36 1.50 -8.83
N GLN A 314 -4.27 2.18 -9.23
CA GLN A 314 -2.96 1.96 -8.61
C GLN A 314 -3.00 2.20 -7.10
N LEU A 315 -2.35 1.32 -6.32
CA LEU A 315 -2.26 1.47 -4.87
C LEU A 315 -1.11 2.44 -4.54
N ASN A 316 -1.45 3.71 -4.39
CA ASN A 316 -0.48 4.77 -4.11
C ASN A 316 -0.15 4.82 -2.61
N LEU A 317 1.12 4.68 -2.25
CA LEU A 317 1.58 4.66 -0.87
C LEU A 317 2.77 5.61 -0.69
N LEU A 318 2.98 6.10 0.53
CA LEU A 318 4.17 6.90 0.89
C LEU A 318 5.23 6.03 1.55
N ASP A 319 4.81 5.03 2.30
CA ASP A 319 5.63 4.02 2.96
C ASP A 319 4.83 2.75 3.21
N SER A 320 5.47 1.75 3.83
CA SER A 320 4.86 0.47 4.16
C SER A 320 5.62 -0.23 5.29
N HIS A 321 5.23 -1.45 5.60
CA HIS A 321 5.94 -2.32 6.55
C HIS A 321 7.35 -2.72 6.09
N ASP A 322 7.70 -2.54 4.80
CA ASP A 322 9.00 -2.88 4.19
C ASP A 322 9.93 -1.68 4.03
N THR A 323 9.44 -0.47 4.30
CA THR A 323 10.22 0.77 4.22
C THR A 323 10.39 1.41 5.59
N ALA A 324 11.33 2.33 5.71
CA ALA A 324 11.28 3.28 6.82
C ALA A 324 10.04 4.16 6.68
N ARG A 325 9.47 4.61 7.81
CA ARG A 325 8.31 5.51 7.79
C ARG A 325 8.66 6.84 7.16
N TYR A 326 7.73 7.37 6.37
CA TYR A 326 7.94 8.60 5.59
C TYR A 326 8.35 9.79 6.49
N LEU A 327 7.71 9.96 7.64
CA LEU A 327 8.06 11.00 8.60
C LEU A 327 9.49 10.83 9.14
N THR A 328 9.97 9.60 9.29
CA THR A 328 11.36 9.32 9.71
C THR A 328 12.35 9.65 8.60
N LEU A 329 12.04 9.31 7.35
CA LEU A 329 12.85 9.70 6.18
C LEU A 329 12.99 11.22 6.09
N ALA A 330 11.91 11.94 6.37
CA ALA A 330 11.86 13.41 6.38
C ALA A 330 12.49 14.04 7.63
N GLY A 331 13.12 13.25 8.55
CA GLY A 331 13.73 13.79 9.77
C GLY A 331 12.73 14.40 10.75
N GLY A 332 11.49 13.96 10.73
CA GLY A 332 10.40 14.50 11.54
C GLY A 332 9.72 15.74 10.95
N ASP A 333 10.04 16.13 9.71
CA ASP A 333 9.36 17.22 9.01
C ASP A 333 7.91 16.85 8.65
N LYS A 334 6.98 17.25 9.51
CA LYS A 334 5.54 17.02 9.32
C LYS A 334 5.00 17.70 8.07
N SER A 335 5.62 18.83 7.64
CA SER A 335 5.17 19.50 6.42
C SER A 335 5.44 18.65 5.18
N ALA A 336 6.56 17.91 5.14
CA ALA A 336 6.84 16.98 4.07
C ALA A 336 5.78 15.87 4.00
N LEU A 337 5.43 15.26 5.14
CA LEU A 337 4.39 14.24 5.21
C LEU A 337 3.02 14.81 4.79
N SER A 338 2.65 16.00 5.29
CA SER A 338 1.36 16.63 4.97
C SER A 338 1.23 16.98 3.48
N LEU A 339 2.28 17.54 2.87
CA LEU A 339 2.26 17.87 1.44
C LEU A 339 2.18 16.61 0.58
N SER A 340 2.93 15.57 0.92
CA SER A 340 2.88 14.27 0.23
C SER A 340 1.53 13.58 0.39
N THR A 341 0.94 13.62 1.59
CA THR A 341 -0.40 13.05 1.83
C THR A 341 -1.47 13.80 1.03
N LEU A 342 -1.42 15.13 0.99
CA LEU A 342 -2.32 15.89 0.12
C LEU A 342 -2.14 15.50 -1.35
N PHE A 343 -0.88 15.40 -1.81
CA PHE A 343 -0.61 14.98 -3.19
C PHE A 343 -1.13 13.56 -3.46
N GLN A 344 -0.95 12.62 -2.52
CA GLN A 344 -1.50 11.27 -2.59
C GLN A 344 -3.03 11.26 -2.72
N MET A 345 -3.73 12.14 -2.01
CA MET A 345 -5.21 12.25 -2.06
C MET A 345 -5.73 12.89 -3.34
N VAL A 346 -4.94 13.72 -4.01
CA VAL A 346 -5.35 14.36 -5.26
C VAL A 346 -4.81 13.68 -6.52
N TYR A 347 -3.86 12.75 -6.38
CA TYR A 347 -3.32 11.95 -7.48
C TYR A 347 -4.31 10.84 -7.91
N PRO A 348 -4.37 10.44 -9.20
CA PRO A 348 -5.18 9.30 -9.65
C PRO A 348 -4.73 7.98 -9.02
N GLY A 349 -5.68 7.10 -8.77
CA GLY A 349 -5.45 5.81 -8.10
C GLY A 349 -6.01 5.80 -6.68
N ALA A 350 -5.84 4.70 -5.96
CA ALA A 350 -6.31 4.51 -4.59
C ALA A 350 -5.18 4.83 -3.60
N PRO A 351 -5.30 5.88 -2.77
CA PRO A 351 -4.33 6.15 -1.72
C PRO A 351 -4.35 5.06 -0.65
N CYS A 352 -3.19 4.71 -0.13
CA CYS A 352 -3.01 3.76 0.97
C CYS A 352 -2.22 4.42 2.10
N VAL A 353 -2.85 4.56 3.26
CA VAL A 353 -2.22 5.06 4.48
C VAL A 353 -1.67 3.87 5.26
N TYR A 354 -0.39 3.91 5.62
CA TYR A 354 0.20 2.92 6.51
C TYR A 354 -0.17 3.24 7.96
N TYR A 355 -0.66 2.26 8.72
CA TYR A 355 -1.19 2.48 10.07
C TYR A 355 -0.24 3.30 10.95
N GLY A 356 -0.74 4.34 11.58
CA GLY A 356 0.00 5.19 12.50
C GLY A 356 0.65 6.43 11.86
N ASP A 357 0.71 6.55 10.53
CA ASP A 357 1.24 7.76 9.88
C ASP A 357 0.37 8.97 10.21
N GLU A 358 -0.94 8.77 10.25
CA GLU A 358 -1.93 9.78 10.57
C GLU A 358 -1.81 10.35 11.99
N VAL A 359 -1.11 9.65 12.87
CA VAL A 359 -0.87 10.09 14.26
C VAL A 359 0.61 10.38 14.53
N GLY A 360 1.44 10.38 13.47
CA GLY A 360 2.85 10.76 13.53
C GLY A 360 3.79 9.69 14.06
N VAL A 361 3.45 8.40 13.92
CA VAL A 361 4.36 7.30 14.30
C VAL A 361 5.60 7.34 13.42
N GLN A 362 6.77 7.21 14.06
CA GLN A 362 8.07 7.15 13.40
C GLN A 362 8.69 5.76 13.55
N GLY A 363 9.62 5.43 12.67
CA GLY A 363 10.38 4.19 12.71
C GLY A 363 11.30 4.05 11.50
N GLY A 364 12.50 3.55 11.70
CA GLY A 364 13.47 3.22 10.65
C GLY A 364 13.06 1.94 9.90
N LYS A 365 14.05 1.24 9.31
CA LYS A 365 13.82 -0.05 8.64
C LYS A 365 13.23 -1.09 9.60
N ASP A 366 12.68 -2.17 9.05
CA ASP A 366 12.27 -3.35 9.81
C ASP A 366 13.34 -3.74 10.88
N PRO A 367 12.95 -3.96 12.14
CA PRO A 367 11.58 -4.02 12.68
C PRO A 367 10.99 -2.66 13.12
N LEU A 368 11.75 -1.57 13.07
CA LEU A 368 11.37 -0.28 13.68
C LEU A 368 10.17 0.39 12.98
N SER A 369 9.99 0.17 11.68
CA SER A 369 8.80 0.65 10.93
C SER A 369 7.49 0.01 11.41
N ARG A 370 7.59 -1.11 12.15
CA ARG A 370 6.47 -1.95 12.61
C ARG A 370 6.16 -1.75 14.09
N ALA A 371 6.27 -0.51 14.59
CA ALA A 371 5.88 -0.16 15.94
C ALA A 371 4.38 -0.38 16.18
N SER A 372 3.99 -0.67 17.43
CA SER A 372 2.57 -0.80 17.77
C SER A 372 1.85 0.54 17.66
N PHE A 373 0.60 0.51 17.20
CA PHE A 373 -0.25 1.70 17.14
C PHE A 373 -0.48 2.27 18.55
N PRO A 374 -0.26 3.58 18.76
CA PRO A 374 -0.38 4.20 20.06
C PRO A 374 -1.83 4.57 20.38
N TRP A 375 -2.64 3.63 20.91
CA TRP A 375 -4.06 3.88 21.23
C TRP A 375 -4.29 4.91 22.34
N ASN A 376 -3.27 5.35 23.04
CA ASN A 376 -3.36 6.52 23.92
C ASN A 376 -3.28 7.80 23.09
N GLU A 377 -4.40 8.47 22.86
CA GLU A 377 -4.51 9.70 22.05
C GLU A 377 -3.60 10.84 22.54
N GLN A 378 -3.18 10.85 23.80
CA GLN A 378 -2.19 11.82 24.29
C GLN A 378 -0.82 11.70 23.63
N LYS A 379 -0.54 10.57 22.95
CA LYS A 379 0.67 10.35 22.17
C LYS A 379 0.53 10.73 20.71
N TRP A 380 -0.68 11.08 20.26
CA TRP A 380 -0.94 11.42 18.88
C TRP A 380 -0.47 12.83 18.54
N ASP A 381 -0.04 13.01 17.33
CA ASP A 381 0.03 14.32 16.71
C ASP A 381 -1.39 14.72 16.24
N GLY A 382 -2.10 15.46 17.08
CA GLY A 382 -3.49 15.84 16.81
C GLY A 382 -3.64 16.72 15.57
N GLU A 383 -2.69 17.61 15.30
CA GLU A 383 -2.73 18.48 14.11
C GLU A 383 -2.57 17.65 12.82
N LEU A 384 -1.67 16.66 12.85
CA LEU A 384 -1.46 15.74 11.73
C LEU A 384 -2.70 14.85 11.54
N HIS A 385 -3.27 14.31 12.61
CA HIS A 385 -4.47 13.49 12.53
C HIS A 385 -5.66 14.26 11.94
N ASP A 386 -5.91 15.50 12.38
CA ASP A 386 -6.95 16.35 11.83
C ASP A 386 -6.67 16.70 10.35
N PHE A 387 -5.41 16.84 9.98
CA PHE A 387 -5.03 17.06 8.59
C PHE A 387 -5.36 15.84 7.72
N PHE A 388 -5.00 14.62 8.13
CA PHE A 388 -5.34 13.39 7.41
C PHE A 388 -6.85 13.26 7.23
N LYS A 389 -7.63 13.43 8.29
CA LYS A 389 -9.11 13.42 8.19
C LYS A 389 -9.62 14.41 7.14
N ARG A 390 -9.11 15.63 7.16
CA ARG A 390 -9.52 16.71 6.26
C ARG A 390 -9.20 16.40 4.79
N VAL A 391 -8.02 15.88 4.49
CA VAL A 391 -7.63 15.59 3.10
C VAL A 391 -8.30 14.32 2.57
N ILE A 392 -8.56 13.34 3.42
CA ILE A 392 -9.35 12.16 3.08
C ILE A 392 -10.81 12.56 2.80
N ALA A 393 -11.41 13.41 3.64
CA ALA A 393 -12.74 13.94 3.42
C ALA A 393 -12.84 14.69 2.09
N LEU A 394 -11.86 15.57 1.79
CA LEU A 394 -11.78 16.29 0.52
C LEU A 394 -11.84 15.30 -0.67
N ARG A 395 -11.05 14.21 -0.65
CA ARG A 395 -11.07 13.22 -1.73
C ARG A 395 -12.43 12.54 -1.85
N ARG A 396 -13.05 12.19 -0.73
CA ARG A 396 -14.35 11.49 -0.72
C ARG A 396 -15.51 12.39 -1.18
N GLU A 397 -15.45 13.67 -0.88
CA GLU A 397 -16.47 14.65 -1.23
C GLU A 397 -16.38 15.12 -2.70
N ARG A 398 -15.18 15.11 -3.30
CA ARG A 398 -14.92 15.65 -4.64
C ARG A 398 -14.75 14.53 -5.67
N PRO A 399 -15.75 14.24 -6.51
CA PRO A 399 -15.65 13.24 -7.59
C PRO A 399 -14.46 13.47 -8.53
N ALA A 400 -14.11 14.72 -8.81
CA ALA A 400 -12.95 15.09 -9.63
C ALA A 400 -11.65 14.47 -9.11
N LEU A 401 -11.47 14.28 -7.79
CA LEU A 401 -10.28 13.68 -7.21
C LEU A 401 -10.22 12.17 -7.38
N ARG A 402 -11.38 11.52 -7.58
CA ARG A 402 -11.51 10.05 -7.72
C ARG A 402 -11.49 9.61 -9.18
N THR A 403 -12.29 10.24 -10.01
CA THR A 403 -12.50 9.83 -11.42
C THR A 403 -12.24 10.94 -12.45
N GLY A 404 -11.92 12.16 -12.01
CA GLY A 404 -11.70 13.29 -12.90
C GLY A 404 -10.35 13.22 -13.62
N GLN A 405 -10.21 14.07 -14.65
CA GLN A 405 -8.98 14.23 -15.39
C GLN A 405 -7.92 14.94 -14.54
N TYR A 406 -6.67 14.68 -14.84
CA TYR A 406 -5.50 15.29 -14.22
C TYR A 406 -4.80 16.19 -15.23
N THR A 407 -4.47 17.41 -14.84
CA THR A 407 -3.76 18.37 -15.68
C THR A 407 -2.67 19.04 -14.89
N THR A 408 -1.43 18.93 -15.31
CA THR A 408 -0.33 19.75 -14.79
C THR A 408 -0.50 21.19 -15.27
N LEU A 409 -0.46 22.14 -14.34
CA LEU A 409 -0.66 23.57 -14.66
C LEU A 409 0.64 24.35 -14.64
N TYR A 410 1.52 24.07 -13.66
CA TYR A 410 2.71 24.87 -13.41
C TYR A 410 3.78 24.09 -12.65
N GLY A 411 5.04 24.41 -12.91
CA GLY A 411 6.19 23.89 -12.15
C GLY A 411 7.40 24.80 -12.28
N ASN A 412 7.99 25.19 -11.14
CA ASN A 412 9.28 25.90 -11.07
C ASN A 412 10.24 25.15 -10.12
N ASP A 413 11.21 25.82 -9.50
CA ASP A 413 12.16 25.16 -8.59
C ASP A 413 11.48 24.58 -7.34
N ASN A 414 10.53 25.29 -6.74
CA ASN A 414 9.93 24.95 -5.45
C ASN A 414 8.44 24.64 -5.53
N VAL A 415 7.79 25.01 -6.62
CA VAL A 415 6.34 24.93 -6.75
C VAL A 415 5.93 23.93 -7.81
N TYR A 416 4.88 23.20 -7.50
CA TYR A 416 4.14 22.39 -8.45
C TYR A 416 2.64 22.69 -8.31
N ALA A 417 1.94 22.85 -9.43
CA ALA A 417 0.49 23.04 -9.44
C ALA A 417 -0.19 22.15 -10.49
N LEU A 418 -1.35 21.65 -10.12
CA LEU A 418 -2.18 20.76 -10.93
C LEU A 418 -3.65 21.13 -10.84
N ALA A 419 -4.44 20.64 -11.78
CA ALA A 419 -5.89 20.63 -11.68
C ALA A 419 -6.43 19.19 -11.71
N ARG A 420 -7.52 18.99 -10.99
CA ARG A 420 -8.41 17.82 -11.15
C ARG A 420 -9.78 18.33 -11.56
N HIS A 421 -10.34 17.76 -12.60
CA HIS A 421 -11.63 18.21 -13.09
C HIS A 421 -12.50 17.08 -13.66
N LEU A 422 -13.78 17.15 -13.33
CA LEU A 422 -14.84 16.27 -13.82
C LEU A 422 -16.10 17.14 -13.95
N GLU A 423 -16.54 17.40 -15.20
CA GLU A 423 -17.66 18.29 -15.46
C GLU A 423 -17.50 19.65 -14.76
N ASP A 424 -18.43 20.00 -13.86
CA ASP A 424 -18.40 21.25 -13.09
C ASP A 424 -17.57 21.13 -11.81
N ASP A 425 -17.22 19.91 -11.37
CA ASP A 425 -16.34 19.71 -10.21
C ASP A 425 -14.89 19.92 -10.61
N LYS A 426 -14.32 21.07 -10.24
CA LYS A 426 -12.95 21.45 -10.61
C LYS A 426 -12.18 21.92 -9.39
N LEU A 427 -10.96 21.39 -9.23
CA LEU A 427 -10.03 21.80 -8.20
C LEU A 427 -8.69 22.16 -8.82
N VAL A 428 -8.06 23.19 -8.26
CA VAL A 428 -6.66 23.54 -8.50
C VAL A 428 -5.89 23.36 -7.20
N VAL A 429 -4.78 22.64 -7.26
CA VAL A 429 -3.92 22.41 -6.09
C VAL A 429 -2.52 22.88 -6.42
N ALA A 430 -1.96 23.74 -5.57
CA ALA A 430 -0.58 24.22 -5.70
C ALA A 430 0.20 23.92 -4.43
N PHE A 431 1.41 23.42 -4.59
CA PHE A 431 2.33 23.03 -3.54
C PHE A 431 3.58 23.91 -3.56
N ASN A 432 3.99 24.43 -2.41
CA ASN A 432 5.30 25.02 -2.20
C ASN A 432 6.13 24.15 -1.26
N LYS A 433 7.11 23.40 -1.81
CA LYS A 433 8.04 22.60 -1.01
C LYS A 433 9.17 23.42 -0.41
N GLY A 434 9.35 24.66 -0.89
CA GLY A 434 10.47 25.54 -0.52
C GLY A 434 10.33 26.15 0.86
N GLN A 435 11.43 26.75 1.33
CA GLN A 435 11.54 27.43 2.62
C GLN A 435 11.23 28.94 2.53
N LEU A 436 10.88 29.42 1.34
CA LEU A 436 10.56 30.82 1.07
C LEU A 436 9.13 30.95 0.54
N LEU A 437 8.60 32.16 0.69
CA LEU A 437 7.32 32.57 0.11
C LEU A 437 7.46 32.58 -1.42
N GLU A 438 6.44 32.06 -2.12
CA GLU A 438 6.38 32.03 -3.58
C GLU A 438 5.19 32.83 -4.11
N GLU A 439 5.48 33.78 -5.01
CA GLU A 439 4.46 34.52 -5.75
C GLU A 439 4.13 33.77 -7.04
N LEU A 440 2.88 33.34 -7.20
CA LEU A 440 2.44 32.54 -8.32
C LEU A 440 1.55 33.31 -9.30
N ASN A 441 1.71 32.97 -10.57
CA ASN A 441 0.77 33.29 -11.62
C ASN A 441 0.45 32.00 -12.38
N VAL A 442 -0.62 31.31 -11.96
CA VAL A 442 -0.94 29.96 -12.44
C VAL A 442 -1.86 30.05 -13.65
N PRO A 443 -1.47 29.44 -14.81
CA PRO A 443 -2.32 29.41 -15.99
C PRO A 443 -3.48 28.43 -15.79
N VAL A 444 -4.73 28.88 -15.96
CA VAL A 444 -5.95 28.09 -15.79
C VAL A 444 -6.99 28.39 -16.87
N GLY A 445 -6.64 29.17 -17.89
CA GLY A 445 -7.58 29.64 -18.93
C GLY A 445 -8.21 28.55 -19.78
N GLU A 446 -7.59 27.35 -19.84
CA GLU A 446 -8.18 26.19 -20.51
C GLU A 446 -9.33 25.56 -19.71
N LEU A 447 -9.36 25.76 -18.40
CA LEU A 447 -10.33 25.17 -17.49
C LEU A 447 -11.38 26.14 -17.00
N PHE A 448 -11.06 27.46 -16.96
CA PHE A 448 -11.91 28.48 -16.38
C PHE A 448 -11.90 29.74 -17.21
N GLN A 449 -13.04 30.41 -17.27
CA GLN A 449 -13.18 31.73 -17.93
C GLN A 449 -12.69 32.86 -17.02
N ASP A 450 -12.27 33.94 -17.64
CA ASP A 450 -11.97 35.19 -16.91
C ASP A 450 -13.21 35.67 -16.13
N GLY A 451 -12.96 36.18 -14.93
CA GLY A 451 -14.01 36.55 -13.99
C GLY A 451 -14.50 35.42 -13.10
N THR A 452 -14.14 34.17 -13.38
CA THR A 452 -14.43 33.03 -12.44
C THR A 452 -13.71 33.27 -11.11
N VAL A 453 -14.40 33.01 -9.99
CA VAL A 453 -13.85 33.10 -8.64
C VAL A 453 -13.61 31.71 -8.12
N LEU A 454 -12.35 31.38 -7.84
CA LEU A 454 -11.94 30.16 -7.15
C LEU A 454 -11.88 30.45 -5.65
N LYS A 455 -12.32 29.48 -4.81
CA LYS A 455 -12.29 29.61 -3.36
C LYS A 455 -11.33 28.60 -2.74
N ASP A 456 -10.52 29.08 -1.79
CA ASP A 456 -9.77 28.16 -0.90
C ASP A 456 -10.77 27.29 -0.13
N VAL A 457 -10.69 25.97 -0.33
CA VAL A 457 -11.67 25.02 0.22
C VAL A 457 -11.67 24.96 1.74
N TRP A 458 -10.60 25.44 2.40
CA TRP A 458 -10.46 25.40 3.85
C TRP A 458 -10.52 26.79 4.52
N LYS A 459 -10.04 27.83 3.82
CA LYS A 459 -9.95 29.18 4.39
C LYS A 459 -11.00 30.13 3.82
N GLY A 460 -11.62 29.76 2.69
CA GLY A 460 -12.63 30.56 2.02
C GLY A 460 -12.10 31.82 1.32
N HIS A 461 -10.78 31.98 1.20
CA HIS A 461 -10.20 33.08 0.45
C HIS A 461 -10.54 32.95 -1.04
N GLU A 462 -10.82 34.08 -1.69
CA GLU A 462 -11.25 34.14 -3.09
C GLU A 462 -10.11 34.60 -4.00
N TYR A 463 -10.03 33.97 -5.16
CA TYR A 463 -9.03 34.24 -6.21
C TYR A 463 -9.76 34.40 -7.53
N THR A 464 -9.73 35.60 -8.10
CA THR A 464 -10.40 35.89 -9.40
C THR A 464 -9.46 35.62 -10.55
N ILE A 465 -9.95 34.88 -11.54
CA ILE A 465 -9.21 34.59 -12.77
C ILE A 465 -9.25 35.82 -13.67
N SER A 466 -8.09 36.22 -14.17
CA SER A 466 -7.92 37.37 -15.10
C SER A 466 -6.81 37.06 -16.11
N ASN A 467 -7.09 37.28 -17.38
CA ASN A 467 -6.19 36.96 -18.50
C ASN A 467 -5.76 35.46 -18.48
N GLY A 468 -6.70 34.56 -18.20
CA GLY A 468 -6.48 33.10 -18.16
C GLY A 468 -5.60 32.65 -17.00
N THR A 469 -5.34 33.49 -16.00
CA THR A 469 -4.50 33.12 -14.84
C THR A 469 -5.14 33.56 -13.53
N PHE A 470 -4.73 32.93 -12.41
CA PHE A 470 -4.93 33.52 -11.09
C PHE A 470 -3.59 33.76 -10.40
N LYS A 471 -3.55 34.76 -9.53
CA LYS A 471 -2.39 35.11 -8.73
C LYS A 471 -2.59 34.69 -7.29
N ALA A 472 -1.57 34.07 -6.71
CA ALA A 472 -1.59 33.66 -5.32
C ALA A 472 -0.19 33.79 -4.69
N THR A 473 -0.16 33.91 -3.37
CA THR A 473 1.06 33.86 -2.58
C THR A 473 1.01 32.55 -1.76
N LEU A 474 1.97 31.66 -1.98
CA LEU A 474 2.12 30.45 -1.19
C LEU A 474 3.16 30.64 -0.08
N LEU A 475 2.76 30.33 1.13
CA LEU A 475 3.68 30.31 2.27
C LEU A 475 4.71 29.19 2.12
N PRO A 476 5.87 29.27 2.81
CA PRO A 476 6.84 28.17 2.86
C PRO A 476 6.18 26.88 3.33
N ARG A 477 6.58 25.73 2.75
CA ARG A 477 6.13 24.41 3.16
C ARG A 477 4.60 24.29 3.29
N SER A 478 3.87 24.80 2.30
CA SER A 478 2.40 24.83 2.33
C SER A 478 1.79 24.46 0.98
N ALA A 479 0.48 24.25 1.01
CA ALA A 479 -0.32 24.04 -0.18
C ALA A 479 -1.56 24.95 -0.18
N LEU A 480 -2.07 25.21 -1.39
CA LEU A 480 -3.31 25.91 -1.65
C LEU A 480 -4.23 24.97 -2.43
N VAL A 481 -5.46 24.81 -1.97
CA VAL A 481 -6.49 24.00 -2.64
C VAL A 481 -7.67 24.89 -2.95
N LEU A 482 -7.92 25.10 -4.24
CA LEU A 482 -8.97 25.96 -4.74
C LEU A 482 -10.03 25.14 -5.46
N GLY A 483 -11.29 25.45 -5.25
CA GLY A 483 -12.43 24.87 -5.94
C GLY A 483 -13.43 25.91 -6.42
N THR A 484 -14.30 25.51 -7.34
CA THR A 484 -15.50 26.26 -7.73
C THR A 484 -16.65 25.92 -6.81
#